data_efeb47907947515172328c5282458446
#
_entry.id   efeb47907947515172328c5282458446
#
_cell.length_a   1.000
_cell.length_b   1.000
_cell.length_c   1.000
_cell.angle_alpha   90.00
_cell.angle_beta   90.00
_cell.angle_gamma   90.00
#
_symmetry.space_group_name_H-M   'P 1'
#
loop_
_entity.id
_entity.type
_entity.pdbx_description
1 polymer ?
#
loop_
_entity_poly.entity_id
_entity_poly.type
_entity_poly.pdbx_seq_one_letter_code
_entity_poly.pdbx_strand_id
1 'polypeptide(L)'
;MLTYNMDVTPESVWKRTTPSEAELAQPYYCTEAGVFYAQQHFSTARTDKESYILFYTLRGAGLIEQGESHVVLSTGQALLLNCRTPQSYCTAPGQDHWHHYWVHLDGAGVAAMEPLLLPGKKLTPVQLTGVKMQEYFEMLLGQMEHSTVDSMVTTGLALHEMLALC
;
A
#
# COMPACT_ATOMS: atom_id res chain seq x y z
N MET A 1 4.87 13.42 -12.15
CA MET A 1 5.88 14.07 -11.26
C MET A 1 5.78 13.46 -9.88
N LEU A 2 6.89 13.20 -9.21
CA LEU A 2 6.96 12.71 -7.82
C LEU A 2 7.69 13.74 -6.96
N THR A 3 7.08 14.14 -5.85
CA THR A 3 7.71 14.92 -4.79
C THR A 3 7.54 14.19 -3.47
N TYR A 4 8.54 14.23 -2.61
CA TYR A 4 8.49 13.55 -1.32
C TYR A 4 9.42 14.19 -0.29
N ASN A 5 9.06 14.03 0.97
CA ASN A 5 9.92 14.22 2.13
C ASN A 5 9.96 12.89 2.90
N MET A 6 11.11 12.21 2.87
CA MET A 6 11.31 10.91 3.52
C MET A 6 11.75 11.06 4.98
N ASP A 7 10.93 11.79 5.75
CA ASP A 7 11.08 11.89 7.20
C ASP A 7 10.64 10.57 7.87
N VAL A 8 11.51 9.57 7.77
CA VAL A 8 11.31 8.21 8.31
C VAL A 8 12.50 7.80 9.15
N THR A 9 12.29 6.92 10.13
CA THR A 9 13.40 6.41 10.93
C THR A 9 14.24 5.39 10.17
N PRO A 10 15.52 5.14 10.57
CA PRO A 10 16.42 4.19 9.90
C PRO A 10 15.92 2.74 9.87
N GLU A 11 15.00 2.35 10.75
CA GLU A 11 14.40 1.01 10.80
C GLU A 11 13.36 0.79 9.69
N SER A 12 12.98 1.85 8.99
CA SER A 12 12.05 1.75 7.86
C SER A 12 12.61 0.88 6.74
N VAL A 13 11.75 0.06 6.15
CA VAL A 13 12.11 -0.86 5.09
C VAL A 13 11.41 -0.44 3.79
N TRP A 14 12.16 -0.42 2.70
CA TRP A 14 11.65 -0.22 1.35
C TRP A 14 12.29 -1.23 0.41
N LYS A 15 11.49 -2.15 -0.12
CA LYS A 15 11.91 -3.15 -1.10
C LYS A 15 11.29 -2.86 -2.45
N ARG A 16 12.06 -3.12 -3.51
CA ARG A 16 11.63 -3.00 -4.91
C ARG A 16 11.95 -4.28 -5.66
N THR A 17 11.08 -4.64 -6.58
CA THR A 17 11.32 -5.73 -7.53
C THR A 17 10.99 -5.24 -8.96
N THR A 18 11.63 -5.85 -9.95
CA THR A 18 11.26 -5.71 -11.35
C THR A 18 10.55 -6.99 -11.75
N PRO A 19 9.20 -6.97 -11.86
CA PRO A 19 8.46 -8.18 -12.20
C PRO A 19 8.88 -8.75 -13.55
N SER A 20 9.04 -10.07 -13.61
CA SER A 20 9.20 -10.85 -14.85
C SER A 20 7.91 -10.85 -15.67
N GLU A 21 7.97 -11.28 -16.93
CA GLU A 21 6.76 -11.45 -17.74
C GLU A 21 5.75 -12.41 -17.10
N ALA A 22 6.24 -13.45 -16.43
CA ALA A 22 5.39 -14.41 -15.73
C ALA A 22 4.68 -13.79 -14.54
N GLU A 23 5.34 -12.90 -13.80
CA GLU A 23 4.74 -12.14 -12.68
C GLU A 23 3.73 -11.13 -13.19
N LEU A 24 4.03 -10.38 -14.26
CA LEU A 24 3.10 -9.43 -14.87
C LEU A 24 1.83 -10.10 -15.41
N ALA A 25 1.89 -11.38 -15.77
CA ALA A 25 0.74 -12.16 -16.21
C ALA A 25 -0.15 -12.67 -15.05
N GLN A 26 0.31 -12.53 -13.80
CA GLN A 26 -0.48 -12.96 -12.63
C GLN A 26 -1.64 -11.99 -12.36
N PRO A 27 -2.75 -12.48 -11.80
CA PRO A 27 -3.87 -11.62 -11.41
C PRO A 27 -3.52 -10.62 -10.31
N TYR A 28 -2.49 -10.92 -9.50
CA TYR A 28 -1.97 -10.10 -8.43
C TYR A 28 -0.44 -10.15 -8.43
N TYR A 29 0.21 -9.02 -8.53
CA TYR A 29 1.66 -8.87 -8.39
C TYR A 29 2.00 -7.55 -7.73
N CYS A 30 3.21 -7.43 -7.16
CA CYS A 30 3.71 -6.19 -6.57
C CYS A 30 5.02 -5.74 -7.20
N THR A 31 5.31 -4.45 -7.10
CA THR A 31 6.55 -3.84 -7.59
C THR A 31 7.39 -3.24 -6.48
N GLU A 32 6.74 -2.76 -5.44
CA GLU A 32 7.38 -2.11 -4.30
C GLU A 32 6.55 -2.38 -3.05
N ALA A 33 7.20 -2.60 -1.93
CA ALA A 33 6.54 -2.69 -0.62
C ALA A 33 7.48 -2.22 0.48
N GLY A 34 6.90 -1.86 1.61
CA GLY A 34 7.68 -1.46 2.77
C GLY A 34 6.88 -1.28 4.03
N VAL A 35 7.62 -1.00 5.09
CA VAL A 35 7.10 -0.44 6.33
C VAL A 35 7.85 0.86 6.61
N PHE A 36 7.11 1.95 6.76
CA PHE A 36 7.65 3.25 7.12
C PHE A 36 7.28 3.62 8.54
N TYR A 37 8.29 3.88 9.33
CA TYR A 37 8.16 4.54 10.64
C TYR A 37 8.27 6.04 10.40
N ALA A 38 7.25 6.57 9.72
CA ALA A 38 7.20 7.96 9.28
C ALA A 38 7.00 8.91 10.46
N GLN A 39 7.72 10.03 10.42
CA GLN A 39 7.71 11.08 11.42
C GLN A 39 6.82 12.24 10.97
N GLN A 40 6.80 13.33 11.73
CA GLN A 40 5.88 14.45 11.57
C GLN A 40 5.87 15.08 10.17
N HIS A 41 7.03 15.14 9.50
CA HIS A 41 7.17 15.83 8.22
C HIS A 41 7.15 14.91 7.00
N PHE A 42 6.85 13.62 7.20
CA PHE A 42 6.74 12.69 6.08
C PHE A 42 5.64 13.11 5.11
N SER A 43 5.96 13.14 3.83
CA SER A 43 5.00 13.41 2.76
C SER A 43 5.42 12.83 1.42
N THR A 44 4.43 12.47 0.62
CA THR A 44 4.61 12.06 -0.77
C THR A 44 3.46 12.62 -1.60
N ALA A 45 3.76 13.18 -2.77
CA ALA A 45 2.78 13.57 -3.77
C ALA A 45 3.21 13.07 -5.14
N ARG A 46 2.26 12.54 -5.89
CA ARG A 46 2.50 11.91 -7.20
C ARG A 46 1.37 12.23 -8.16
N THR A 47 1.70 12.47 -9.42
CA THR A 47 0.68 12.77 -10.44
C THR A 47 0.11 11.52 -11.09
N ASP A 48 0.94 10.48 -11.24
CA ASP A 48 0.60 9.24 -11.93
C ASP A 48 1.56 8.10 -11.54
N LYS A 49 1.06 6.91 -11.44
CA LYS A 49 1.81 5.66 -11.39
C LYS A 49 0.89 4.52 -11.82
N GLU A 50 1.34 3.70 -12.77
CA GLU A 50 0.62 2.53 -13.24
C GLU A 50 0.61 1.42 -12.18
N SER A 51 -0.16 1.63 -11.10
CA SER A 51 -0.37 0.68 -10.01
C SER A 51 -1.49 1.13 -9.10
N TYR A 52 -1.85 0.25 -8.17
CA TYR A 52 -2.56 0.60 -6.94
C TYR A 52 -1.56 0.67 -5.78
N ILE A 53 -1.95 1.28 -4.68
CA ILE A 53 -1.25 1.18 -3.41
C ILE A 53 -2.24 0.77 -2.31
N LEU A 54 -1.86 -0.22 -1.51
CA LEU A 54 -2.56 -0.61 -0.31
C LEU A 54 -1.77 -0.13 0.90
N PHE A 55 -2.42 0.63 1.76
CA PHE A 55 -1.88 1.07 3.06
C PHE A 55 -2.48 0.27 4.21
N TYR A 56 -1.73 0.08 5.26
CA TYR A 56 -2.20 -0.38 6.55
C TYR A 56 -1.49 0.35 7.67
N THR A 57 -2.24 1.08 8.51
CA THR A 57 -1.68 1.88 9.59
C THR A 57 -1.45 1.06 10.85
N LEU A 58 -0.20 1.03 11.30
CA LEU A 58 0.22 0.36 12.54
C LEU A 58 0.01 1.27 13.75
N ARG A 59 0.37 2.55 13.63
CA ARG A 59 0.33 3.52 14.73
C ARG A 59 0.29 4.96 14.19
N GLY A 60 -0.39 5.84 14.92
CA GLY A 60 -0.58 7.22 14.49
C GLY A 60 -1.64 7.33 13.40
N ALA A 61 -1.52 8.33 12.53
CA ALA A 61 -2.44 8.51 11.43
C ALA A 61 -1.79 9.21 10.24
N GLY A 62 -2.24 8.83 9.03
CA GLY A 62 -1.90 9.50 7.77
C GLY A 62 -3.09 10.23 7.17
N LEU A 63 -2.85 11.34 6.51
CA LEU A 63 -3.80 12.02 5.65
C LEU A 63 -3.54 11.59 4.21
N ILE A 64 -4.57 11.11 3.53
CA ILE A 64 -4.52 10.68 2.13
C ILE A 64 -5.51 11.52 1.34
N GLU A 65 -5.06 12.06 0.21
CA GLU A 65 -5.83 12.94 -0.66
C GLU A 65 -5.77 12.47 -2.11
N GLN A 66 -6.90 12.45 -2.80
CA GLN A 66 -7.01 12.16 -4.22
C GLN A 66 -8.21 12.90 -4.82
N GLY A 67 -7.96 13.84 -5.74
CA GLY A 67 -8.99 14.71 -6.28
C GLY A 67 -9.63 15.56 -5.18
N GLU A 68 -10.95 15.50 -5.06
CA GLU A 68 -11.71 16.19 -4.00
C GLU A 68 -11.88 15.33 -2.73
N SER A 69 -11.42 14.08 -2.77
CA SER A 69 -11.54 13.14 -1.64
C SER A 69 -10.32 13.25 -0.72
N HIS A 70 -10.56 13.29 0.58
CA HIS A 70 -9.51 13.17 1.60
C HIS A 70 -10.00 12.32 2.75
N VAL A 71 -9.09 11.52 3.31
CA VAL A 71 -9.37 10.67 4.48
C VAL A 71 -8.18 10.66 5.43
N VAL A 72 -8.48 10.56 6.71
CA VAL A 72 -7.46 10.26 7.73
C VAL A 72 -7.47 8.76 7.98
N LEU A 73 -6.34 8.11 7.72
CA LEU A 73 -6.16 6.68 7.91
C LEU A 73 -5.50 6.44 9.26
N SER A 74 -6.30 5.96 10.21
CA SER A 74 -5.90 5.76 11.61
C SER A 74 -5.42 4.34 11.90
N THR A 75 -4.87 4.12 13.07
CA THR A 75 -4.39 2.81 13.53
C THR A 75 -5.41 1.69 13.29
N GLY A 76 -4.94 0.59 12.71
CA GLY A 76 -5.75 -0.59 12.37
C GLY A 76 -6.58 -0.44 11.10
N GLN A 77 -6.48 0.69 10.39
CA GLN A 77 -7.19 0.90 9.14
C GLN A 77 -6.32 0.58 7.94
N ALA A 78 -6.95 -0.03 6.92
CA ALA A 78 -6.40 -0.25 5.60
C ALA A 78 -7.13 0.60 4.56
N LEU A 79 -6.46 0.91 3.45
CA LEU A 79 -7.02 1.65 2.34
C LEU A 79 -6.33 1.24 1.04
N LEU A 80 -7.11 0.86 0.04
CA LEU A 80 -6.64 0.77 -1.35
C LEU A 80 -6.79 2.13 -2.03
N LEU A 81 -5.83 2.49 -2.89
CA LEU A 81 -5.85 3.71 -3.68
C LEU A 81 -5.37 3.42 -5.10
N ASN A 82 -6.07 3.91 -6.12
CA ASN A 82 -5.64 3.81 -7.51
C ASN A 82 -4.69 4.97 -7.84
N CYS A 83 -3.41 4.65 -8.10
CA CYS A 83 -2.35 5.64 -8.29
C CYS A 83 -2.30 6.28 -9.69
N ARG A 84 -3.21 5.93 -10.60
CA ARG A 84 -3.23 6.47 -11.97
C ARG A 84 -3.75 7.91 -12.07
N THR A 85 -4.21 8.46 -10.95
CA THR A 85 -4.61 9.86 -10.84
C THR A 85 -3.78 10.57 -9.76
N PRO A 86 -3.69 11.92 -9.79
CA PRO A 86 -2.92 12.66 -8.81
C PRO A 86 -3.36 12.38 -7.37
N GLN A 87 -2.41 12.08 -6.51
CA GLN A 87 -2.63 11.79 -5.08
C GLN A 87 -1.50 12.30 -4.21
N SER A 88 -1.81 12.52 -2.95
CA SER A 88 -0.83 12.81 -1.91
C SER A 88 -1.16 12.08 -0.62
N TYR A 89 -0.12 11.83 0.16
CA TYR A 89 -0.25 11.26 1.51
C TYR A 89 0.88 11.74 2.40
N CYS A 90 0.56 12.00 3.65
CA CYS A 90 1.50 12.51 4.65
C CYS A 90 1.10 12.06 6.06
N THR A 91 1.99 12.26 7.02
CA THR A 91 1.60 12.20 8.43
C THR A 91 0.49 13.22 8.67
N ALA A 92 -0.62 12.81 9.28
CA ALA A 92 -1.79 13.67 9.43
C ALA A 92 -1.47 14.89 10.29
N PRO A 93 -2.03 16.07 9.99
CA PRO A 93 -1.82 17.27 10.80
C PRO A 93 -2.15 17.04 12.28
N GLY A 94 -1.24 17.45 13.16
CA GLY A 94 -1.37 17.26 14.60
C GLY A 94 -0.90 15.88 15.12
N GLN A 95 -0.40 15.02 14.21
CA GLN A 95 0.24 13.76 14.58
C GLN A 95 1.75 13.89 14.53
N ASP A 96 2.44 13.21 15.47
CA ASP A 96 3.91 13.19 15.53
C ASP A 96 4.49 12.15 14.56
N HIS A 97 3.70 11.15 14.20
CA HIS A 97 4.13 10.02 13.40
C HIS A 97 2.96 9.33 12.70
N TRP A 98 3.32 8.58 11.64
CA TRP A 98 2.43 7.66 10.94
C TRP A 98 3.21 6.39 10.58
N HIS A 99 3.16 5.38 11.44
CA HIS A 99 3.79 4.08 11.17
C HIS A 99 2.84 3.24 10.34
N HIS A 100 3.25 2.83 9.15
CA HIS A 100 2.38 2.12 8.22
C HIS A 100 3.14 1.16 7.32
N TYR A 101 2.48 0.07 6.97
CA TYR A 101 2.83 -0.75 5.82
C TYR A 101 2.22 -0.17 4.55
N TRP A 102 2.88 -0.43 3.44
CA TRP A 102 2.38 -0.09 2.11
C TRP A 102 2.92 -1.07 1.07
N VAL A 103 2.12 -1.32 0.01
CA VAL A 103 2.52 -2.11 -1.15
C VAL A 103 1.94 -1.51 -2.42
N HIS A 104 2.79 -1.30 -3.43
CA HIS A 104 2.36 -1.05 -4.79
C HIS A 104 2.10 -2.38 -5.49
N LEU A 105 0.87 -2.57 -5.91
CA LEU A 105 0.38 -3.81 -6.53
C LEU A 105 -0.42 -3.50 -7.79
N ASP A 106 -0.54 -4.49 -8.67
CA ASP A 106 -1.37 -4.39 -9.86
C ASP A 106 -1.79 -5.79 -10.33
N GLY A 107 -2.49 -5.85 -11.46
CA GLY A 107 -2.97 -7.06 -12.10
C GLY A 107 -4.48 -7.06 -12.31
N ALA A 108 -4.95 -7.98 -13.14
CA ALA A 108 -6.37 -8.09 -13.49
C ALA A 108 -7.26 -8.38 -12.28
N GLY A 109 -6.74 -9.11 -11.28
CA GLY A 109 -7.43 -9.38 -10.03
C GLY A 109 -7.65 -8.12 -9.19
N VAL A 110 -6.63 -7.25 -9.08
CA VAL A 110 -6.75 -5.96 -8.37
C VAL A 110 -7.79 -5.08 -9.06
N ALA A 111 -7.71 -4.97 -10.39
CA ALA A 111 -8.67 -4.19 -11.16
C ALA A 111 -10.12 -4.69 -11.01
N ALA A 112 -10.30 -6.00 -10.91
CA ALA A 112 -11.62 -6.60 -10.68
C ALA A 112 -12.19 -6.29 -9.28
N MET A 113 -11.32 -6.13 -8.27
CA MET A 113 -11.72 -5.79 -6.89
C MET A 113 -11.90 -4.28 -6.68
N GLU A 114 -11.35 -3.42 -7.55
CA GLU A 114 -11.43 -1.96 -7.41
C GLU A 114 -12.87 -1.45 -7.16
N PRO A 115 -13.91 -1.84 -7.92
CA PRO A 115 -15.26 -1.35 -7.69
C PRO A 115 -15.84 -1.72 -6.32
N LEU A 116 -15.35 -2.79 -5.71
CA LEU A 116 -15.77 -3.26 -4.39
C LEU A 116 -15.08 -2.46 -3.27
N LEU A 117 -13.77 -2.21 -3.44
CA LEU A 117 -12.92 -1.56 -2.42
C LEU A 117 -12.92 -0.04 -2.54
N LEU A 118 -13.22 0.50 -3.72
CA LEU A 118 -13.32 1.93 -4.01
C LEU A 118 -14.69 2.27 -4.63
N PRO A 119 -15.80 2.07 -3.91
CA PRO A 119 -17.15 2.28 -4.45
C PRO A 119 -17.30 3.73 -4.92
N GLY A 120 -17.66 3.92 -6.18
CA GLY A 120 -17.76 5.23 -6.80
C GLY A 120 -16.41 5.98 -6.89
N LYS A 121 -15.29 5.25 -6.88
CA LYS A 121 -13.91 5.78 -6.87
C LYS A 121 -13.60 6.67 -5.65
N LYS A 122 -14.27 6.44 -4.54
CA LYS A 122 -14.04 7.16 -3.28
C LYS A 122 -13.05 6.42 -2.39
N LEU A 123 -12.21 7.19 -1.71
CA LEU A 123 -11.32 6.66 -0.68
C LEU A 123 -12.17 6.07 0.46
N THR A 124 -12.05 4.77 0.69
CA THR A 124 -12.89 4.04 1.65
C THR A 124 -11.99 3.27 2.63
N PRO A 125 -11.63 3.89 3.78
CA PRO A 125 -10.88 3.20 4.82
C PRO A 125 -11.69 2.05 5.41
N VAL A 126 -11.04 0.92 5.68
CA VAL A 126 -11.63 -0.26 6.32
C VAL A 126 -10.95 -0.50 7.65
N GLN A 127 -11.73 -0.60 8.74
CA GLN A 127 -11.21 -0.96 10.05
C GLN A 127 -11.01 -2.48 10.11
N LEU A 128 -9.78 -2.90 10.35
CA LEU A 128 -9.42 -4.30 10.51
C LEU A 128 -9.20 -4.65 11.98
N THR A 129 -9.44 -5.90 12.32
CA THR A 129 -9.18 -6.47 13.65
C THR A 129 -8.17 -7.59 13.57
N GLY A 130 -7.34 -7.74 14.62
CA GLY A 130 -6.29 -8.77 14.67
C GLY A 130 -5.04 -8.38 13.92
N VAL A 131 -4.17 -9.38 13.68
CA VAL A 131 -2.81 -9.17 13.16
C VAL A 131 -2.60 -9.69 11.72
N LYS A 132 -3.62 -10.27 11.10
CA LYS A 132 -3.49 -10.92 9.79
C LYS A 132 -2.93 -10.03 8.70
N MET A 133 -3.37 -8.77 8.62
CA MET A 133 -2.86 -7.83 7.61
C MET A 133 -1.35 -7.62 7.79
N GLN A 134 -0.90 -7.45 9.03
CA GLN A 134 0.52 -7.32 9.33
C GLN A 134 1.30 -8.57 8.94
N GLU A 135 0.81 -9.77 9.30
CA GLU A 135 1.43 -11.05 8.95
C GLU A 135 1.59 -11.21 7.43
N TYR A 136 0.59 -10.81 6.63
CA TYR A 136 0.69 -10.82 5.17
C TYR A 136 1.72 -9.83 4.64
N PHE A 137 1.84 -8.63 5.20
CA PHE A 137 2.88 -7.69 4.82
C PHE A 137 4.28 -8.22 5.15
N GLU A 138 4.47 -8.81 6.31
CA GLU A 138 5.74 -9.42 6.73
C GLU A 138 6.12 -10.60 5.80
N MET A 139 5.16 -11.46 5.48
CA MET A 139 5.32 -12.53 4.49
C MET A 139 5.71 -11.96 3.12
N LEU A 140 4.98 -10.97 2.62
CA LEU A 140 5.23 -10.33 1.33
C LEU A 140 6.66 -9.76 1.27
N LEU A 141 7.08 -9.01 2.29
CA LEU A 141 8.42 -8.45 2.36
C LEU A 141 9.50 -9.52 2.36
N GLY A 142 9.26 -10.68 3.00
CA GLY A 142 10.15 -11.83 2.92
C GLY A 142 10.23 -12.44 1.51
N GLN A 143 9.09 -12.58 0.82
CA GLN A 143 9.06 -13.15 -0.53
C GLN A 143 9.73 -12.26 -1.59
N MET A 144 9.72 -10.95 -1.43
CA MET A 144 10.36 -10.01 -2.37
C MET A 144 11.89 -10.15 -2.49
N GLU A 145 12.51 -10.94 -1.64
CA GLU A 145 13.95 -11.26 -1.73
C GLU A 145 14.23 -12.45 -2.66
N HIS A 146 13.20 -13.14 -3.13
CA HIS A 146 13.30 -14.35 -3.93
C HIS A 146 12.64 -14.18 -5.30
N SER A 147 13.25 -14.78 -6.33
CA SER A 147 12.73 -14.78 -7.71
C SER A 147 12.43 -16.22 -8.14
N THR A 148 11.55 -16.90 -7.42
CA THR A 148 11.14 -18.28 -7.71
C THR A 148 9.65 -18.36 -8.05
N VAL A 149 9.22 -19.44 -8.70
CA VAL A 149 7.80 -19.68 -8.96
C VAL A 149 7.00 -19.74 -7.65
N ASP A 150 7.57 -20.34 -6.62
CA ASP A 150 6.95 -20.44 -5.30
C ASP A 150 6.75 -19.04 -4.67
N SER A 151 7.78 -18.19 -4.72
CA SER A 151 7.65 -16.82 -4.22
C SER A 151 6.62 -16.00 -5.01
N MET A 152 6.55 -16.17 -6.33
CA MET A 152 5.54 -15.53 -7.17
C MET A 152 4.12 -15.95 -6.77
N VAL A 153 3.87 -17.24 -6.60
CA VAL A 153 2.56 -17.78 -6.20
C VAL A 153 2.19 -17.32 -4.79
N THR A 154 3.13 -17.43 -3.85
CA THR A 154 2.92 -17.00 -2.45
C THR A 154 2.63 -15.50 -2.36
N THR A 155 3.35 -14.68 -3.12
CA THR A 155 3.09 -13.23 -3.23
C THR A 155 1.68 -12.95 -3.75
N GLY A 156 1.28 -13.61 -4.84
CA GLY A 156 -0.06 -13.44 -5.42
C GLY A 156 -1.18 -13.83 -4.45
N LEU A 157 -1.01 -14.93 -3.72
CA LEU A 157 -1.96 -15.36 -2.68
C LEU A 157 -2.03 -14.35 -1.53
N ALA A 158 -0.89 -13.89 -1.03
CA ALA A 158 -0.85 -12.89 0.05
C ALA A 158 -1.57 -11.59 -0.36
N LEU A 159 -1.30 -11.09 -1.57
CA LEU A 159 -1.97 -9.88 -2.09
C LEU A 159 -3.49 -10.06 -2.21
N HIS A 160 -3.94 -11.23 -2.70
CA HIS A 160 -5.38 -11.53 -2.77
C HIS A 160 -6.02 -11.54 -1.37
N GLU A 161 -5.41 -12.23 -0.42
CA GLU A 161 -5.89 -12.29 0.96
C GLU A 161 -5.91 -10.90 1.64
N MET A 162 -4.88 -10.07 1.40
CA MET A 162 -4.84 -8.70 1.91
C MET A 162 -6.02 -7.86 1.38
N LEU A 163 -6.33 -7.98 0.09
CA LEU A 163 -7.47 -7.29 -0.51
C LEU A 163 -8.80 -7.87 -0.02
N ALA A 164 -8.88 -9.17 0.21
CA ALA A 164 -10.08 -9.83 0.73
C ALA A 164 -10.38 -9.47 2.20
N LEU A 165 -9.40 -8.99 2.97
CA LEU A 165 -9.60 -8.45 4.31
C LEU A 165 -10.22 -7.04 4.30
N CYS A 166 -10.08 -6.32 3.17
CA CYS A 166 -10.61 -4.97 2.98
C CYS A 166 -12.04 -5.00 2.43
#